data_cdaf59762354ce6e1cff1cf37ab998cc
#
_entry.id   cdaf59762354ce6e1cff1cf37ab998cc
#
_cell.length_a   1.000
_cell.length_b   1.000
_cell.length_c   1.000
_cell.angle_alpha   90.00
_cell.angle_beta   90.00
_cell.angle_gamma   90.00
#
_symmetry.space_group_name_H-M   'P 1'
#
loop_
_entity.id
_entity.type
_entity.pdbx_description
1 polymer ?
#
loop_
_entity_poly.entity_id
_entity_poly.type
_entity_poly.pdbx_seq_one_letter_code
_entity_poly.pdbx_strand_id
1 'polypeptide(L)'
;MRTCGIHEPCLATRWKAQAGACGASFFLKPVSVLRTAWLRYLFAISLALPCFSAAGQGTVQSPTMQQTTQATQTTTATKAKTAKALPAPPVPEAGLQNSGSCDVAVDALSRVMCTKTLRVGVRTGYPPFAFKDAGVLQGFEIDLARKLADSLGVKPVFVVVTPANRLALLGEGRIDVVIATMGHTLQRDQEALFVRPHYYQSQTIVLGRKELEIGGLVKLRGNTVCVTVGNSTNAELSVNGARLMLFDKASRLVDELRLGGCSLIAQDNSFFASYLQQPAFAAAYDTKFGFAPLPWGIAVARDIGGRLADVLGLSMRQLHISGGLQALAQKYGVNSPFLQQQRLLWASSRCAQITSLTDPACVLAPLDNQLEPTSFAPLVDQLETLIHQATGMKVTLAMFKTWVALDLLVEGVWFSILLVAGAVLATWAFALAFGAGLTSDKPWLRWSMRCVLWPMQSTPLILLMILAGVLVGVIGASSPFVALAAAVLVLGLFNGSNAGQAVSEAMLALREERAPAQPALSAAVYRARSQVVAFMVNATRGSPAASVMGVPELLAALTDVASFSSERITTYTLLLVFYMLMVAVVYRLANLWQARLALGGGAYA
;
A
#
# COMPACT_ATOMS: atom_id res chain seq x y z
N MET A 1 23.15 51.18 39.45
CA MET A 1 23.40 51.25 40.91
C MET A 1 22.84 50.00 41.56
N ARG A 2 23.75 49.27 42.18
CA ARG A 2 23.64 48.29 43.31
C ARG A 2 22.64 47.14 43.12
N THR A 3 23.07 45.90 42.89
CA THR A 3 23.97 44.95 43.58
C THR A 3 23.31 44.10 44.66
N CYS A 4 23.59 42.84 44.56
CA CYS A 4 23.72 41.78 45.60
C CYS A 4 22.41 41.06 45.97
N GLY A 5 22.38 39.76 46.20
CA GLY A 5 23.36 38.67 46.21
C GLY A 5 22.75 37.45 46.90
N ILE A 6 23.04 36.27 46.39
CA ILE A 6 23.62 35.07 47.03
C ILE A 6 23.03 34.69 48.43
N HIS A 7 22.45 33.48 48.56
CA HIS A 7 22.96 32.36 49.38
C HIS A 7 21.95 31.19 49.45
N GLU A 8 22.35 30.02 49.07
CA GLU A 8 22.00 28.71 49.68
C GLU A 8 22.67 28.59 51.05
N PRO A 9 22.39 27.63 51.94
CA PRO A 9 22.28 26.19 51.69
C PRO A 9 21.38 25.35 52.65
N CYS A 10 21.21 24.06 52.26
CA CYS A 10 21.07 22.82 53.09
C CYS A 10 20.50 22.84 54.50
N LEU A 11 19.57 21.91 54.76
CA LEU A 11 19.78 20.87 55.79
C LEU A 11 18.63 19.83 55.80
N ALA A 12 19.05 18.58 55.79
CA ALA A 12 18.25 17.39 55.99
C ALA A 12 17.87 17.21 57.48
N THR A 13 16.68 16.67 57.74
CA THR A 13 16.52 15.76 58.89
C THR A 13 15.29 14.85 58.74
N ARG A 14 15.55 13.59 58.96
CA ARG A 14 14.66 12.46 59.26
C ARG A 14 13.48 12.80 60.18
N TRP A 15 12.33 12.12 59.96
CA TRP A 15 11.58 11.48 61.06
C TRP A 15 10.86 10.22 60.58
N LYS A 16 10.92 9.18 61.41
CA LYS A 16 10.35 7.84 61.30
C LYS A 16 8.92 7.78 61.79
N ALA A 17 8.15 6.93 61.15
CA ALA A 17 7.14 6.01 61.69
C ALA A 17 5.99 6.52 62.57
N GLN A 18 4.76 6.28 62.11
CA GLN A 18 3.79 5.49 62.90
C GLN A 18 2.61 5.05 62.01
N ALA A 19 2.20 3.81 62.23
CA ALA A 19 1.13 3.11 61.55
C ALA A 19 -0.25 3.62 61.95
N GLY A 20 -1.20 3.60 61.02
CA GLY A 20 -2.61 3.80 61.29
C GLY A 20 -3.44 3.30 60.14
N ALA A 21 -4.02 2.13 60.29
CA ALA A 21 -4.94 1.50 59.35
C ALA A 21 -6.22 2.30 59.19
N CYS A 22 -6.67 2.55 57.95
CA CYS A 22 -8.09 2.57 57.58
C CYS A 22 -8.23 2.37 56.07
N GLY A 23 -9.10 1.44 55.70
CA GLY A 23 -9.32 0.93 54.39
C GLY A 23 -9.92 1.90 53.39
N ALA A 24 -9.55 1.67 52.17
CA ALA A 24 -10.34 1.96 50.97
C ALA A 24 -9.96 0.98 49.89
N SER A 25 -10.62 -0.18 49.87
CA SER A 25 -10.79 -0.98 48.70
C SER A 25 -11.67 -0.21 47.73
N PHE A 26 -11.16 0.17 46.58
CA PHE A 26 -11.97 0.26 45.36
C PHE A 26 -11.08 0.51 44.11
N PHE A 27 -11.37 -0.29 43.08
CA PHE A 27 -10.91 -0.18 41.68
C PHE A 27 -9.53 -0.71 41.30
N LEU A 28 -9.46 -2.04 41.27
CA LEU A 28 -8.65 -2.76 40.31
C LEU A 28 -9.31 -4.10 39.97
N LYS A 29 -10.23 -4.08 39.01
CA LYS A 29 -10.67 -5.19 38.14
C LYS A 29 -11.64 -4.56 37.12
N PRO A 30 -11.48 -4.75 35.81
CA PRO A 30 -11.65 -6.05 35.18
C PRO A 30 -10.82 -6.29 33.89
N VAL A 31 -9.53 -6.40 33.96
CA VAL A 31 -8.76 -6.80 32.75
C VAL A 31 -8.41 -8.29 32.77
N SER A 32 -8.47 -8.94 33.92
CA SER A 32 -8.12 -10.37 34.05
C SER A 32 -9.22 -11.35 33.66
N VAL A 33 -10.48 -10.93 33.64
CA VAL A 33 -11.61 -11.85 33.36
C VAL A 33 -11.80 -12.09 31.86
N LEU A 34 -11.48 -11.12 30.99
CA LEU A 34 -11.55 -11.34 29.54
C LEU A 34 -10.41 -12.24 29.01
N ARG A 35 -9.21 -12.17 29.60
CA ARG A 35 -8.09 -13.03 29.19
C ARG A 35 -8.33 -14.51 29.44
N THR A 36 -8.98 -14.86 30.53
CA THR A 36 -9.28 -16.27 30.85
C THR A 36 -10.49 -16.81 30.12
N ALA A 37 -11.43 -15.97 29.72
CA ALA A 37 -12.61 -16.40 28.96
C ALA A 37 -12.26 -16.79 27.51
N TRP A 38 -11.39 -16.05 26.83
CA TRP A 38 -10.97 -16.36 25.46
C TRP A 38 -10.08 -17.60 25.37
N LEU A 39 -9.18 -17.81 26.32
CA LEU A 39 -8.38 -19.03 26.40
C LEU A 39 -9.24 -20.27 26.71
N ARG A 40 -10.30 -20.12 27.51
CA ARG A 40 -11.26 -21.20 27.75
C ARG A 40 -12.17 -21.47 26.53
N TYR A 41 -12.50 -20.45 25.74
CA TYR A 41 -13.27 -20.63 24.50
C TYR A 41 -12.44 -21.28 23.40
N LEU A 42 -11.17 -20.91 23.22
CA LEU A 42 -10.25 -21.55 22.27
C LEU A 42 -9.97 -23.01 22.69
N PHE A 43 -9.84 -23.32 23.98
CA PHE A 43 -9.67 -24.67 24.47
C PHE A 43 -10.96 -25.49 24.38
N ALA A 44 -12.13 -24.89 24.58
CA ALA A 44 -13.43 -25.53 24.43
C ALA A 44 -13.81 -25.84 22.99
N ILE A 45 -13.43 -24.97 22.02
CA ILE A 45 -13.61 -25.24 20.60
C ILE A 45 -12.69 -26.35 20.12
N SER A 46 -11.48 -26.47 20.68
CA SER A 46 -10.57 -27.58 20.38
C SER A 46 -11.02 -28.93 20.97
N LEU A 47 -11.87 -28.91 22.02
CA LEU A 47 -12.38 -30.11 22.70
C LEU A 47 -13.79 -30.53 22.30
N ALA A 48 -14.54 -29.65 21.61
CA ALA A 48 -15.94 -29.87 21.24
C ALA A 48 -16.17 -30.39 19.81
N LEU A 49 -15.11 -30.60 19.03
CA LEU A 49 -15.24 -31.27 17.74
C LEU A 49 -15.16 -32.79 17.99
N PRO A 50 -16.24 -33.54 17.76
CA PRO A 50 -16.22 -34.99 18.00
C PRO A 50 -15.25 -35.65 17.03
N CYS A 51 -14.21 -36.27 17.57
CA CYS A 51 -13.52 -37.35 16.90
C CYS A 51 -14.55 -38.47 16.70
N PHE A 52 -15.25 -38.50 15.58
CA PHE A 52 -16.05 -39.66 15.23
C PHE A 52 -15.12 -40.85 15.04
N SER A 53 -15.21 -41.72 15.97
CA SER A 53 -14.56 -43.03 16.03
C SER A 53 -14.96 -43.84 14.79
N ALA A 54 -14.02 -44.13 13.95
CA ALA A 54 -14.15 -45.20 12.98
C ALA A 54 -13.81 -46.54 13.66
N ALA A 55 -14.82 -47.18 14.21
CA ALA A 55 -14.82 -48.64 14.36
C ALA A 55 -15.57 -49.20 13.17
N GLY A 56 -14.83 -49.81 12.24
CA GLY A 56 -15.37 -50.46 11.06
C GLY A 56 -14.23 -50.99 10.23
N GLN A 57 -13.84 -52.23 10.51
CA GLN A 57 -12.99 -53.02 9.60
C GLN A 57 -13.74 -53.22 8.29
N GLY A 58 -13.28 -52.58 7.24
CA GLY A 58 -13.71 -52.79 5.88
C GLY A 58 -12.50 -52.63 4.96
N THR A 59 -12.01 -53.73 4.47
CA THR A 59 -11.04 -53.82 3.38
C THR A 59 -11.51 -52.99 2.20
N VAL A 60 -10.88 -51.86 1.97
CA VAL A 60 -11.07 -51.09 0.74
C VAL A 60 -9.80 -51.23 -0.09
N GLN A 61 -9.97 -51.97 -1.18
CA GLN A 61 -9.03 -52.05 -2.28
C GLN A 61 -8.78 -50.68 -2.86
N SER A 62 -7.52 -50.32 -3.05
CA SER A 62 -7.07 -49.14 -3.76
C SER A 62 -7.55 -49.18 -5.21
N PRO A 63 -8.17 -48.12 -5.72
CA PRO A 63 -8.37 -48.01 -7.16
C PRO A 63 -7.06 -47.59 -7.81
N THR A 64 -6.50 -48.52 -8.56
CA THR A 64 -5.46 -48.31 -9.56
C THR A 64 -5.98 -47.29 -10.59
N MET A 65 -5.34 -46.13 -10.73
CA MET A 65 -5.57 -45.23 -11.85
C MET A 65 -5.02 -45.88 -13.12
N GLN A 66 -5.90 -46.56 -13.84
CA GLN A 66 -5.66 -46.87 -15.27
C GLN A 66 -5.93 -45.62 -16.10
N GLN A 67 -4.90 -45.19 -16.77
CA GLN A 67 -5.00 -44.27 -17.90
C GLN A 67 -5.86 -44.93 -19.00
N THR A 68 -6.99 -44.35 -19.30
CA THR A 68 -7.72 -44.68 -20.52
C THR A 68 -7.65 -43.45 -21.43
N THR A 69 -6.73 -43.54 -22.37
CA THR A 69 -6.69 -42.72 -23.59
C THR A 69 -7.83 -43.18 -24.50
N GLN A 70 -8.84 -42.37 -24.69
CA GLN A 70 -9.64 -42.43 -25.90
C GLN A 70 -9.94 -41.01 -26.39
N ALA A 71 -9.33 -40.75 -27.53
CA ALA A 71 -9.59 -39.61 -28.38
C ALA A 71 -10.98 -39.76 -29.02
N THR A 72 -11.78 -38.74 -28.96
CA THR A 72 -12.77 -38.47 -30.00
C THR A 72 -12.71 -36.99 -30.32
N GLN A 73 -12.17 -36.73 -31.50
CA GLN A 73 -12.18 -35.43 -32.14
C GLN A 73 -13.61 -35.04 -32.45
N THR A 74 -14.03 -33.88 -32.00
CA THR A 74 -15.02 -33.10 -32.73
C THR A 74 -14.55 -31.65 -32.72
N THR A 75 -14.07 -31.25 -33.84
CA THR A 75 -13.62 -29.92 -34.22
C THR A 75 -14.79 -28.93 -34.13
N THR A 76 -14.71 -27.98 -33.20
CA THR A 76 -15.27 -26.66 -33.41
C THR A 76 -14.24 -25.64 -32.96
N ALA A 77 -13.57 -25.08 -33.95
CA ALA A 77 -12.62 -24.00 -33.77
C ALA A 77 -13.35 -22.74 -33.31
N THR A 78 -13.39 -22.52 -31.98
CA THR A 78 -13.71 -21.20 -31.45
C THR A 78 -12.36 -20.48 -31.28
N LYS A 79 -12.10 -19.56 -32.20
CA LYS A 79 -11.01 -18.60 -32.09
C LYS A 79 -10.97 -18.00 -30.71
N ALA A 80 -9.94 -18.30 -29.95
CA ALA A 80 -9.58 -17.52 -28.76
C ALA A 80 -9.34 -16.08 -29.22
N LYS A 81 -10.31 -15.21 -28.97
CA LYS A 81 -10.13 -13.77 -29.05
C LYS A 81 -9.10 -13.41 -27.98
N THR A 82 -7.92 -13.04 -28.42
CA THR A 82 -6.96 -12.24 -27.66
C THR A 82 -7.76 -11.17 -26.92
N ALA A 83 -7.71 -11.18 -25.61
CA ALA A 83 -8.26 -10.13 -24.77
C ALA A 83 -7.48 -8.84 -25.12
N LYS A 84 -8.04 -8.08 -26.03
CA LYS A 84 -7.63 -6.72 -26.35
C LYS A 84 -7.85 -5.93 -25.06
N ALA A 85 -6.81 -5.27 -24.58
CA ALA A 85 -6.91 -4.30 -23.50
C ALA A 85 -8.17 -3.46 -23.72
N LEU A 86 -8.99 -3.29 -22.68
CA LEU A 86 -10.19 -2.46 -22.77
C LEU A 86 -9.77 -1.09 -23.31
N PRO A 87 -10.29 -0.64 -24.42
CA PRO A 87 -10.06 0.73 -24.87
C PRO A 87 -10.66 1.66 -23.80
N ALA A 88 -9.93 2.73 -23.49
CA ALA A 88 -10.47 3.83 -22.69
C ALA A 88 -11.86 4.20 -23.24
N PRO A 89 -12.85 4.54 -22.36
CA PRO A 89 -14.18 4.88 -22.81
C PRO A 89 -14.08 5.94 -23.91
N PRO A 90 -14.85 5.83 -24.99
CA PRO A 90 -14.81 6.80 -26.08
C PRO A 90 -15.14 8.17 -25.50
N VAL A 91 -14.26 9.12 -25.76
CA VAL A 91 -14.56 10.55 -25.58
C VAL A 91 -15.76 10.82 -26.49
N PRO A 92 -16.86 11.44 -26.01
CA PRO A 92 -17.99 11.76 -26.88
C PRO A 92 -17.47 12.63 -28.04
N GLU A 93 -17.53 12.10 -29.25
CA GLU A 93 -17.31 12.86 -30.47
C GLU A 93 -18.47 13.86 -30.64
N ALA A 94 -18.40 14.96 -29.90
CA ALA A 94 -19.26 16.09 -30.16
C ALA A 94 -18.56 16.96 -31.23
N GLY A 95 -18.93 16.73 -32.50
CA GLY A 95 -18.83 17.73 -33.55
C GLY A 95 -17.40 18.12 -33.98
N LEU A 96 -16.59 17.19 -34.44
CA LEU A 96 -15.38 17.47 -35.24
C LEU A 96 -15.77 17.74 -36.70
N GLN A 97 -16.30 18.92 -36.95
CA GLN A 97 -16.28 19.50 -38.29
C GLN A 97 -15.32 20.69 -38.27
N ASN A 98 -14.21 20.59 -39.03
CA ASN A 98 -13.11 21.57 -39.20
C ASN A 98 -11.95 21.52 -38.19
N SER A 99 -11.30 20.40 -37.98
CA SER A 99 -10.11 20.31 -37.13
C SER A 99 -8.75 20.32 -37.86
N GLY A 100 -8.73 20.36 -39.18
CA GLY A 100 -7.49 20.25 -39.97
C GLY A 100 -6.47 21.39 -39.83
N SER A 101 -6.82 22.53 -39.25
CA SER A 101 -5.90 23.67 -39.11
C SER A 101 -5.46 23.96 -37.67
N CYS A 102 -6.13 23.41 -36.65
CA CYS A 102 -5.84 23.68 -35.25
C CYS A 102 -4.83 22.73 -34.62
N ASP A 103 -4.63 21.53 -35.19
CA ASP A 103 -3.68 20.52 -34.68
C ASP A 103 -2.20 20.90 -34.90
N VAL A 104 -1.92 21.89 -35.71
CA VAL A 104 -0.57 22.41 -35.98
C VAL A 104 -0.23 23.60 -35.07
N ALA A 105 -1.03 23.88 -34.05
CA ALA A 105 -0.80 25.00 -33.15
C ALA A 105 0.51 24.84 -32.35
N VAL A 106 1.36 25.87 -32.41
CA VAL A 106 2.71 25.89 -31.83
C VAL A 106 2.67 25.82 -30.29
N ASP A 107 1.59 26.27 -29.65
CA ASP A 107 1.43 26.27 -28.19
C ASP A 107 -0.02 26.00 -27.76
N ALA A 108 -0.17 25.66 -26.46
CA ALA A 108 -1.46 25.27 -25.88
C ALA A 108 -2.50 26.41 -25.93
N LEU A 109 -2.11 27.69 -25.76
CA LEU A 109 -3.03 28.83 -25.85
C LEU A 109 -3.58 28.96 -27.27
N SER A 110 -2.71 28.92 -28.30
CA SER A 110 -3.11 29.00 -29.70
C SER A 110 -4.09 27.88 -30.06
N ARG A 111 -3.87 26.65 -29.59
CA ARG A 111 -4.81 25.52 -29.78
C ARG A 111 -6.16 25.80 -29.12
N VAL A 112 -6.18 26.22 -27.85
CA VAL A 112 -7.40 26.53 -27.10
C VAL A 112 -8.21 27.64 -27.80
N MET A 113 -7.52 28.69 -28.27
CA MET A 113 -8.17 29.80 -28.96
C MET A 113 -8.68 29.43 -30.35
N CYS A 114 -7.98 28.54 -31.06
CA CYS A 114 -8.38 28.03 -32.37
C CYS A 114 -9.60 27.09 -32.24
N THR A 115 -9.53 26.09 -31.33
CA THR A 115 -10.61 25.11 -31.14
C THR A 115 -11.82 25.67 -30.38
N LYS A 116 -11.70 26.86 -29.78
CA LYS A 116 -12.69 27.46 -28.86
C LYS A 116 -13.07 26.53 -27.69
N THR A 117 -12.17 25.62 -27.31
CA THR A 117 -12.39 24.67 -26.22
C THR A 117 -11.17 24.60 -25.29
N LEU A 118 -11.44 24.54 -23.98
CA LEU A 118 -10.44 24.29 -22.93
C LEU A 118 -10.70 22.91 -22.33
N ARG A 119 -9.82 21.93 -22.59
CA ARG A 119 -9.91 20.58 -22.04
C ARG A 119 -9.34 20.58 -20.63
N VAL A 120 -10.20 20.37 -19.63
CA VAL A 120 -9.88 20.48 -18.21
C VAL A 120 -9.89 19.11 -17.56
N GLY A 121 -8.74 18.65 -17.06
CA GLY A 121 -8.65 17.46 -16.21
C GLY A 121 -9.19 17.73 -14.81
N VAL A 122 -10.25 17.01 -14.41
CA VAL A 122 -10.93 17.20 -13.13
C VAL A 122 -11.19 15.86 -12.43
N ARG A 123 -11.31 15.87 -11.11
CA ARG A 123 -11.76 14.73 -10.31
C ARG A 123 -13.29 14.61 -10.31
N THR A 124 -13.82 13.46 -9.87
CA THR A 124 -15.28 13.24 -9.76
C THR A 124 -15.75 12.74 -8.40
N GLY A 125 -14.85 12.46 -7.50
CA GLY A 125 -15.16 11.93 -6.17
C GLY A 125 -14.44 12.67 -5.05
N TYR A 126 -14.41 14.01 -5.12
CA TYR A 126 -13.71 14.85 -4.15
C TYR A 126 -14.56 16.07 -3.74
N PRO A 127 -15.69 15.85 -3.06
CA PRO A 127 -16.50 16.96 -2.57
C PRO A 127 -15.72 17.76 -1.50
N PRO A 128 -15.90 19.09 -1.40
CA PRO A 128 -16.77 19.92 -2.23
C PRO A 128 -16.09 20.48 -3.49
N PHE A 129 -14.89 20.03 -3.86
CA PHE A 129 -14.09 20.59 -4.95
C PHE A 129 -14.54 20.11 -6.34
N ALA A 130 -14.66 18.78 -6.54
CA ALA A 130 -15.13 18.22 -7.79
C ALA A 130 -15.84 16.87 -7.53
N PHE A 131 -17.12 16.79 -7.81
CA PHE A 131 -17.96 15.61 -7.58
C PHE A 131 -19.12 15.53 -8.56
N LYS A 132 -19.72 14.35 -8.67
CA LYS A 132 -20.97 14.15 -9.41
C LYS A 132 -22.14 14.10 -8.45
N ASP A 133 -23.16 14.89 -8.75
CA ASP A 133 -24.44 14.85 -8.10
C ASP A 133 -25.53 14.66 -9.16
N ALA A 134 -26.38 13.64 -8.99
CA ALA A 134 -27.36 13.22 -9.99
C ALA A 134 -26.78 13.10 -11.42
N GLY A 135 -25.53 12.68 -11.55
CA GLY A 135 -24.81 12.54 -12.83
C GLY A 135 -24.17 13.84 -13.35
N VAL A 136 -24.51 14.98 -12.75
CA VAL A 136 -23.98 16.30 -13.15
C VAL A 136 -22.68 16.59 -12.40
N LEU A 137 -21.67 17.05 -13.14
CA LEU A 137 -20.38 17.42 -12.56
C LEU A 137 -20.47 18.85 -11.98
N GLN A 138 -20.14 18.97 -10.70
CA GLN A 138 -20.18 20.22 -9.94
C GLN A 138 -19.07 20.29 -8.87
N GLY A 139 -18.90 21.48 -8.26
CA GLY A 139 -17.93 21.73 -7.22
C GLY A 139 -17.11 22.99 -7.45
N PHE A 140 -16.33 23.36 -6.45
CA PHE A 140 -15.48 24.57 -6.46
C PHE A 140 -14.55 24.62 -7.70
N GLU A 141 -13.84 23.53 -8.00
CA GLU A 141 -12.90 23.45 -9.13
C GLU A 141 -13.62 23.44 -10.48
N ILE A 142 -14.82 22.88 -10.53
CA ILE A 142 -15.64 22.85 -11.76
C ILE A 142 -16.09 24.27 -12.13
N ASP A 143 -16.55 25.03 -11.15
CA ASP A 143 -16.97 26.43 -11.39
C ASP A 143 -15.78 27.35 -11.59
N LEU A 144 -14.62 27.09 -10.95
CA LEU A 144 -13.37 27.77 -11.26
C LEU A 144 -12.97 27.55 -12.72
N ALA A 145 -13.01 26.30 -13.20
CA ALA A 145 -12.71 25.99 -14.59
C ALA A 145 -13.64 26.70 -15.58
N ARG A 146 -14.94 26.79 -15.26
CA ARG A 146 -15.92 27.56 -16.07
C ARG A 146 -15.53 29.04 -16.14
N LYS A 147 -15.26 29.67 -14.99
CA LYS A 147 -14.84 31.08 -14.94
C LYS A 147 -13.56 31.35 -15.73
N LEU A 148 -12.60 30.43 -15.69
CA LEU A 148 -11.36 30.56 -16.47
C LEU A 148 -11.61 30.39 -17.98
N ALA A 149 -12.44 29.43 -18.37
CA ALA A 149 -12.84 29.26 -19.76
C ALA A 149 -13.62 30.47 -20.28
N ASP A 150 -14.54 31.04 -19.48
CA ASP A 150 -15.29 32.26 -19.79
C ASP A 150 -14.33 33.44 -19.97
N SER A 151 -13.28 33.58 -19.14
CA SER A 151 -12.28 34.65 -19.28
C SER A 151 -11.47 34.56 -20.58
N LEU A 152 -11.35 33.37 -21.16
CA LEU A 152 -10.72 33.10 -22.45
C LEU A 152 -11.71 33.18 -23.63
N GLY A 153 -13.01 33.29 -23.37
CA GLY A 153 -14.05 33.24 -24.41
C GLY A 153 -14.18 31.87 -25.08
N VAL A 154 -13.96 30.77 -24.32
CA VAL A 154 -13.97 29.39 -24.81
C VAL A 154 -14.87 28.51 -23.95
N LYS A 155 -15.24 27.34 -24.46
CA LYS A 155 -16.06 26.35 -23.71
C LYS A 155 -15.19 25.37 -22.95
N PRO A 156 -15.46 25.07 -21.66
CA PRO A 156 -14.74 24.03 -20.93
C PRO A 156 -15.25 22.65 -21.34
N VAL A 157 -14.32 21.71 -21.57
CA VAL A 157 -14.56 20.29 -21.80
C VAL A 157 -13.91 19.51 -20.66
N PHE A 158 -14.70 18.85 -19.84
CA PHE A 158 -14.18 18.15 -18.65
C PHE A 158 -13.77 16.72 -18.96
N VAL A 159 -12.53 16.38 -18.62
CA VAL A 159 -11.95 15.04 -18.72
C VAL A 159 -11.70 14.51 -17.30
N VAL A 160 -12.24 13.33 -17.00
CA VAL A 160 -12.07 12.74 -15.67
C VAL A 160 -10.65 12.20 -15.50
N VAL A 161 -9.97 12.67 -14.47
CA VAL A 161 -8.62 12.26 -14.13
C VAL A 161 -8.52 11.71 -12.69
N THR A 162 -7.45 10.99 -12.42
CA THR A 162 -7.05 10.54 -11.09
C THR A 162 -5.72 11.20 -10.70
N PRO A 163 -5.33 11.21 -9.42
CA PRO A 163 -4.02 11.71 -9.03
C PRO A 163 -2.86 10.99 -9.74
N ALA A 164 -3.04 9.73 -10.10
CA ALA A 164 -2.01 8.91 -10.73
C ALA A 164 -1.84 9.17 -12.25
N ASN A 165 -2.89 9.64 -12.97
CA ASN A 165 -2.82 9.77 -14.43
C ASN A 165 -2.89 11.20 -14.96
N ARG A 166 -3.19 12.20 -14.10
CA ARG A 166 -3.44 13.59 -14.52
C ARG A 166 -2.25 14.24 -15.22
N LEU A 167 -1.01 13.98 -14.75
CA LEU A 167 0.21 14.54 -15.35
C LEU A 167 0.55 13.85 -16.68
N ALA A 168 0.38 12.53 -16.76
CA ALA A 168 0.55 11.80 -18.01
C ALA A 168 -0.41 12.28 -19.10
N LEU A 169 -1.70 12.44 -18.78
CA LEU A 169 -2.71 12.95 -19.72
C LEU A 169 -2.42 14.40 -20.17
N LEU A 170 -1.83 15.20 -19.27
CA LEU A 170 -1.38 16.56 -19.58
C LEU A 170 -0.18 16.54 -20.56
N GLY A 171 0.84 15.74 -20.26
CA GLY A 171 2.02 15.58 -21.13
C GLY A 171 1.70 14.97 -22.50
N GLU A 172 0.69 14.07 -22.57
CA GLU A 172 0.18 13.51 -23.83
C GLU A 172 -0.68 14.48 -24.64
N GLY A 173 -0.93 15.69 -24.12
CA GLY A 173 -1.78 16.69 -24.79
C GLY A 173 -3.27 16.29 -24.89
N ARG A 174 -3.73 15.34 -24.10
CA ARG A 174 -5.15 14.92 -24.03
C ARG A 174 -6.00 15.91 -23.23
N ILE A 175 -5.40 16.69 -22.35
CA ILE A 175 -5.98 17.80 -21.60
C ILE A 175 -5.05 19.01 -21.72
N ASP A 176 -5.63 20.21 -21.61
CA ASP A 176 -4.89 21.48 -21.70
C ASP A 176 -4.47 21.99 -20.33
N VAL A 177 -5.30 21.74 -19.32
CA VAL A 177 -5.06 22.13 -17.94
C VAL A 177 -5.51 21.04 -16.98
N VAL A 178 -4.88 20.99 -15.81
CA VAL A 178 -5.31 20.17 -14.67
C VAL A 178 -5.83 21.09 -13.56
N ILE A 179 -7.09 20.91 -13.16
CA ILE A 179 -7.70 21.55 -11.99
C ILE A 179 -8.33 20.41 -11.17
N ALA A 180 -7.51 19.77 -10.35
CA ALA A 180 -7.85 18.46 -9.79
C ALA A 180 -7.19 18.23 -8.43
N THR A 181 -7.38 19.16 -7.47
CA THR A 181 -6.80 19.13 -6.11
C THR A 181 -5.30 18.81 -6.16
N MET A 182 -4.58 19.49 -7.05
CA MET A 182 -3.18 19.19 -7.30
C MET A 182 -2.26 20.12 -6.53
N GLY A 183 -1.57 19.56 -5.53
CA GLY A 183 -0.54 20.27 -4.80
C GLY A 183 0.64 20.62 -5.67
N HIS A 184 1.14 21.84 -5.53
CA HIS A 184 2.32 22.34 -6.19
C HIS A 184 3.56 21.95 -5.39
N THR A 185 4.40 21.08 -5.95
CA THR A 185 5.66 20.63 -5.36
C THR A 185 6.80 20.81 -6.34
N LEU A 186 8.03 20.94 -5.84
CA LEU A 186 9.24 21.05 -6.67
C LEU A 186 9.42 19.84 -7.59
N GLN A 187 9.06 18.64 -7.13
CA GLN A 187 9.09 17.46 -7.97
C GLN A 187 8.15 17.59 -9.18
N ARG A 188 6.93 18.12 -8.98
CA ARG A 188 5.95 18.28 -10.07
C ARG A 188 6.30 19.40 -11.03
N ASP A 189 7.09 20.39 -10.60
CA ASP A 189 7.63 21.43 -11.49
C ASP A 189 8.54 20.85 -12.59
N GLN A 190 9.05 19.64 -12.42
CA GLN A 190 9.81 18.95 -13.46
C GLN A 190 8.92 18.42 -14.60
N GLU A 191 7.65 18.13 -14.31
CA GLU A 191 6.70 17.49 -15.25
C GLU A 191 5.67 18.47 -15.82
N ALA A 192 5.32 19.54 -15.07
CA ALA A 192 4.30 20.50 -15.45
C ALA A 192 4.66 21.92 -15.00
N LEU A 193 4.08 22.93 -15.66
CA LEU A 193 4.16 24.32 -15.24
C LEU A 193 2.92 24.70 -14.44
N PHE A 194 3.11 25.23 -13.22
CA PHE A 194 2.01 25.66 -12.37
C PHE A 194 1.65 27.12 -12.56
N VAL A 195 0.35 27.37 -12.79
CA VAL A 195 -0.25 28.71 -12.87
C VAL A 195 -0.22 29.36 -11.49
N ARG A 196 0.18 30.59 -11.43
CA ARG A 196 0.23 31.42 -10.20
C ARG A 196 -0.65 32.66 -10.37
N PRO A 197 -1.30 33.13 -9.29
CA PRO A 197 -1.35 32.58 -7.93
C PRO A 197 -2.15 31.29 -7.81
N HIS A 198 -1.88 30.50 -6.76
CA HIS A 198 -2.58 29.27 -6.45
C HIS A 198 -4.04 29.55 -6.07
N TYR A 199 -4.95 28.58 -6.34
CA TYR A 199 -6.37 28.74 -6.02
C TYR A 199 -6.76 28.27 -4.63
N TYR A 200 -5.92 27.48 -3.95
CA TYR A 200 -6.19 26.94 -2.62
C TYR A 200 -4.89 26.55 -1.90
N GLN A 201 -4.98 26.30 -0.59
CA GLN A 201 -3.93 25.66 0.20
C GLN A 201 -4.57 24.63 1.11
N SER A 202 -4.03 23.42 1.08
CA SER A 202 -4.41 22.32 1.97
C SER A 202 -3.19 21.86 2.78
N GLN A 203 -3.40 20.94 3.71
CA GLN A 203 -2.34 20.18 4.36
C GLN A 203 -2.79 18.73 4.47
N THR A 204 -1.87 17.81 4.49
CA THR A 204 -2.19 16.41 4.77
C THR A 204 -2.45 16.25 6.26
N ILE A 205 -3.54 15.58 6.62
CA ILE A 205 -3.83 15.19 8.01
C ILE A 205 -3.93 13.67 8.10
N VAL A 206 -3.47 13.14 9.22
CA VAL A 206 -3.68 11.75 9.62
C VAL A 206 -4.90 11.69 10.53
N LEU A 207 -5.85 10.83 10.17
CA LEU A 207 -7.11 10.66 10.88
C LEU A 207 -7.24 9.22 11.36
N GLY A 208 -7.77 9.01 12.55
CA GLY A 208 -7.95 7.69 13.15
C GLY A 208 -8.99 7.69 14.25
N ARG A 209 -9.21 6.54 14.89
CA ARG A 209 -10.10 6.43 16.05
C ARG A 209 -9.60 7.27 17.22
N LYS A 210 -10.50 7.87 18.00
CA LYS A 210 -10.15 8.74 19.14
C LYS A 210 -9.25 8.06 20.17
N GLU A 211 -9.46 6.78 20.41
CA GLU A 211 -8.72 5.99 21.39
C GLU A 211 -7.26 5.74 20.98
N LEU A 212 -6.91 6.00 19.72
CA LEU A 212 -5.56 5.77 19.21
C LEU A 212 -4.71 7.04 19.43
N GLU A 213 -3.71 6.98 20.30
CA GLU A 213 -2.82 8.10 20.60
C GLU A 213 -1.61 8.13 19.65
N ILE A 214 -1.75 8.88 18.57
CA ILE A 214 -0.69 9.14 17.58
C ILE A 214 -0.47 10.65 17.45
N GLY A 215 0.62 11.15 17.97
CA GLY A 215 0.90 12.60 18.05
C GLY A 215 1.93 13.12 17.04
N GLY A 216 2.23 12.41 15.95
CA GLY A 216 3.19 12.86 14.93
C GLY A 216 3.75 11.75 14.06
N LEU A 217 4.49 12.13 13.01
CA LEU A 217 5.04 11.23 12.01
C LEU A 217 5.87 10.08 12.60
N VAL A 218 6.75 10.38 13.57
CA VAL A 218 7.63 9.38 14.19
C VAL A 218 6.87 8.24 14.88
N LYS A 219 5.65 8.51 15.39
CA LYS A 219 4.79 7.50 16.02
C LYS A 219 4.04 6.63 15.01
N LEU A 220 4.16 6.88 13.71
CA LEU A 220 3.56 6.06 12.67
C LEU A 220 4.32 4.75 12.40
N ARG A 221 5.54 4.62 12.91
CA ARG A 221 6.36 3.44 12.66
C ARG A 221 5.62 2.14 13.00
N GLY A 222 5.51 1.27 12.00
CA GLY A 222 4.82 -0.02 12.11
C GLY A 222 3.29 0.05 12.03
N ASN A 223 2.69 1.24 11.98
CA ASN A 223 1.25 1.42 11.77
C ASN A 223 0.90 1.38 10.28
N THR A 224 -0.25 0.79 9.96
CA THR A 224 -0.79 0.83 8.59
C THR A 224 -1.61 2.10 8.41
N VAL A 225 -1.25 2.88 7.39
CA VAL A 225 -1.92 4.11 6.99
C VAL A 225 -2.49 3.92 5.58
N CYS A 226 -3.79 4.07 5.43
CA CYS A 226 -4.42 4.02 4.12
C CYS A 226 -4.34 5.37 3.44
N VAL A 227 -3.88 5.38 2.19
CA VAL A 227 -3.58 6.57 1.39
C VAL A 227 -4.07 6.42 -0.04
N THR A 228 -4.19 7.53 -0.76
CA THR A 228 -4.42 7.48 -2.21
C THR A 228 -3.09 7.47 -2.96
N VAL A 229 -3.04 6.68 -4.03
CA VAL A 229 -1.89 6.66 -4.95
C VAL A 229 -1.69 8.02 -5.61
N GLY A 230 -0.44 8.42 -5.77
CA GLY A 230 -0.06 9.70 -6.40
C GLY A 230 -0.26 10.93 -5.49
N ASN A 231 -0.43 10.72 -4.18
CA ASN A 231 -0.34 11.80 -3.21
C ASN A 231 1.14 12.11 -2.94
N SER A 232 1.52 13.39 -3.07
CA SER A 232 2.91 13.86 -2.93
C SER A 232 3.50 13.70 -1.53
N THR A 233 2.66 13.50 -0.52
CA THR A 233 3.08 13.35 0.88
C THR A 233 3.23 11.90 1.34
N ASN A 234 2.95 10.92 0.47
CA ASN A 234 3.07 9.50 0.81
C ASN A 234 4.51 9.10 1.16
N ALA A 235 5.49 9.68 0.45
CA ALA A 235 6.89 9.42 0.74
C ALA A 235 7.28 9.79 2.18
N GLU A 236 6.76 10.91 2.70
CA GLU A 236 7.03 11.37 4.07
C GLU A 236 6.45 10.40 5.12
N LEU A 237 5.28 9.83 4.86
CA LEU A 237 4.71 8.78 5.71
C LEU A 237 5.58 7.51 5.71
N SER A 238 6.01 7.09 4.52
CA SER A 238 6.82 5.87 4.33
C SER A 238 8.21 6.02 4.98
N VAL A 239 8.88 7.16 4.79
CA VAL A 239 10.18 7.48 5.42
C VAL A 239 10.11 7.40 6.95
N ASN A 240 8.98 7.79 7.55
CA ASN A 240 8.74 7.70 8.98
C ASN A 240 8.30 6.28 9.44
N GLY A 241 8.36 5.29 8.55
CA GLY A 241 8.12 3.88 8.86
C GLY A 241 6.64 3.49 8.95
N ALA A 242 5.73 4.29 8.39
CA ALA A 242 4.34 3.89 8.16
C ALA A 242 4.29 2.86 7.02
N ARG A 243 3.41 1.86 7.13
CA ARG A 243 3.07 0.96 6.03
C ARG A 243 1.92 1.53 5.26
N LEU A 244 2.03 1.62 3.95
CA LEU A 244 1.02 2.24 3.14
C LEU A 244 0.09 1.21 2.50
N MET A 245 -1.23 1.39 2.68
CA MET A 245 -2.25 0.66 1.93
C MET A 245 -2.87 1.60 0.90
N LEU A 246 -2.79 1.23 -0.38
CA LEU A 246 -3.05 2.11 -1.49
C LEU A 246 -4.46 1.96 -2.05
N PHE A 247 -5.12 3.10 -2.26
CA PHE A 247 -6.44 3.19 -2.89
C PHE A 247 -6.42 4.18 -4.06
N ASP A 248 -7.21 3.91 -5.08
CA ASP A 248 -7.34 4.83 -6.22
C ASP A 248 -8.25 6.03 -5.93
N LYS A 249 -9.17 5.88 -4.97
CA LYS A 249 -10.18 6.90 -4.62
C LYS A 249 -10.14 7.25 -3.15
N ALA A 250 -10.14 8.53 -2.83
CA ALA A 250 -10.14 9.01 -1.44
C ALA A 250 -11.38 8.57 -0.63
N SER A 251 -12.55 8.41 -1.28
CA SER A 251 -13.76 7.91 -0.61
C SER A 251 -13.57 6.53 0.01
N ARG A 252 -12.77 5.66 -0.62
CA ARG A 252 -12.48 4.33 -0.10
C ARG A 252 -11.70 4.36 1.23
N LEU A 253 -10.92 5.40 1.49
CA LEU A 253 -10.19 5.53 2.75
C LEU A 253 -11.15 5.60 3.95
N VAL A 254 -12.24 6.36 3.80
CA VAL A 254 -13.26 6.50 4.85
C VAL A 254 -14.06 5.21 5.04
N ASP A 255 -14.38 4.53 3.93
CA ASP A 255 -15.07 3.24 3.99
C ASP A 255 -14.22 2.20 4.72
N GLU A 256 -12.94 2.09 4.39
CA GLU A 256 -12.01 1.14 5.02
C GLU A 256 -11.73 1.49 6.50
N LEU A 257 -11.68 2.78 6.86
CA LEU A 257 -11.59 3.20 8.25
C LEU A 257 -12.83 2.75 9.05
N ARG A 258 -14.04 2.92 8.49
CA ARG A 258 -15.30 2.50 9.12
C ARG A 258 -15.40 0.98 9.27
N LEU A 259 -14.95 0.25 8.27
CA LEU A 259 -14.93 -1.22 8.26
C LEU A 259 -13.82 -1.81 9.14
N GLY A 260 -12.88 -0.99 9.61
CA GLY A 260 -11.72 -1.44 10.39
C GLY A 260 -10.59 -2.06 9.55
N GLY A 261 -10.67 -1.95 8.22
CA GLY A 261 -9.58 -2.35 7.31
C GLY A 261 -8.34 -1.46 7.46
N CYS A 262 -8.53 -0.21 7.89
CA CYS A 262 -7.47 0.72 8.21
C CYS A 262 -7.64 1.25 9.64
N SER A 263 -6.56 1.35 10.41
CA SER A 263 -6.56 2.03 11.71
C SER A 263 -6.35 3.53 11.57
N LEU A 264 -5.60 3.94 10.56
CA LEU A 264 -5.27 5.31 10.21
C LEU A 264 -5.49 5.54 8.71
N ILE A 265 -5.93 6.74 8.37
CA ILE A 265 -6.02 7.21 6.98
C ILE A 265 -5.36 8.57 6.86
N ALA A 266 -4.69 8.83 5.72
CA ALA A 266 -4.08 10.13 5.47
C ALA A 266 -4.55 10.70 4.13
N GLN A 267 -5.00 11.96 4.15
CA GLN A 267 -5.44 12.71 2.99
C GLN A 267 -5.49 14.20 3.34
N ASP A 268 -5.74 15.03 2.36
CA ASP A 268 -5.90 16.47 2.55
C ASP A 268 -7.00 16.81 3.57
N ASN A 269 -6.76 17.75 4.45
CA ASN A 269 -7.72 18.21 5.47
C ASN A 269 -9.04 18.68 4.85
N SER A 270 -8.98 19.25 3.67
CA SER A 270 -10.15 19.69 2.90
C SER A 270 -11.09 18.55 2.50
N PHE A 271 -10.56 17.34 2.28
CA PHE A 271 -11.37 16.15 2.01
C PHE A 271 -12.13 15.70 3.26
N PHE A 272 -11.48 15.70 4.41
CA PHE A 272 -12.10 15.24 5.65
C PHE A 272 -13.03 16.27 6.30
N ALA A 273 -12.97 17.53 5.89
CA ALA A 273 -13.77 18.60 6.51
C ALA A 273 -15.27 18.28 6.57
N SER A 274 -15.85 17.73 5.50
CA SER A 274 -17.27 17.35 5.44
C SER A 274 -17.61 16.12 6.31
N TYR A 275 -16.65 15.20 6.49
CA TYR A 275 -16.83 14.03 7.36
C TYR A 275 -16.75 14.42 8.82
N LEU A 276 -15.78 15.27 9.19
CA LEU A 276 -15.59 15.74 10.57
C LEU A 276 -16.73 16.64 11.06
N GLN A 277 -17.53 17.21 10.16
CA GLN A 277 -18.77 17.94 10.50
C GLN A 277 -19.95 17.01 10.82
N GLN A 278 -19.89 15.73 10.45
CA GLN A 278 -20.92 14.74 10.76
C GLN A 278 -20.80 14.30 12.23
N PRO A 279 -21.82 14.50 13.10
CA PRO A 279 -21.70 14.19 14.53
C PRO A 279 -21.31 12.75 14.83
N ALA A 280 -21.88 11.78 14.11
CA ALA A 280 -21.58 10.36 14.26
C ALA A 280 -20.12 10.01 13.90
N PHE A 281 -19.55 10.65 12.87
CA PHE A 281 -18.17 10.45 12.47
C PHE A 281 -17.23 11.14 13.46
N ALA A 282 -17.49 12.39 13.82
CA ALA A 282 -16.70 13.15 14.78
C ALA A 282 -16.74 12.59 16.21
N ALA A 283 -17.74 11.78 16.55
CA ALA A 283 -17.78 11.05 17.82
C ALA A 283 -16.76 9.91 17.88
N ALA A 284 -16.50 9.22 16.76
CA ALA A 284 -15.64 8.04 16.69
C ALA A 284 -14.20 8.35 16.24
N TYR A 285 -14.00 9.39 15.44
CA TYR A 285 -12.73 9.69 14.76
C TYR A 285 -12.32 11.14 14.98
N ASP A 286 -11.01 11.37 15.00
CA ASP A 286 -10.44 12.71 15.09
C ASP A 286 -9.17 12.83 14.25
N THR A 287 -8.70 14.07 14.06
CA THR A 287 -7.40 14.37 13.47
C THR A 287 -6.31 14.14 14.48
N LYS A 288 -5.37 13.25 14.16
CA LYS A 288 -4.23 12.95 15.03
C LYS A 288 -3.16 14.04 14.94
N PHE A 289 -2.80 14.41 13.72
CA PHE A 289 -1.91 15.53 13.43
C PHE A 289 -2.02 15.91 11.94
N GLY A 290 -1.46 17.08 11.60
CA GLY A 290 -1.31 17.56 10.22
C GLY A 290 0.13 17.86 9.91
N PHE A 291 0.49 17.71 8.64
CA PHE A 291 1.84 17.98 8.12
C PHE A 291 1.77 18.43 6.66
N ALA A 292 2.90 18.89 6.11
CA ALA A 292 3.08 19.29 4.71
C ALA A 292 1.99 20.25 4.18
N PRO A 293 1.97 21.53 4.62
CA PRO A 293 1.09 22.52 4.01
C PRO A 293 1.41 22.66 2.54
N LEU A 294 0.41 22.48 1.67
CA LEU A 294 0.58 22.28 0.25
C LEU A 294 -0.32 23.23 -0.54
N PRO A 295 0.25 24.20 -1.29
CA PRO A 295 -0.54 25.04 -2.18
C PRO A 295 -1.07 24.23 -3.36
N TRP A 296 -2.36 24.40 -3.70
CA TRP A 296 -2.97 23.77 -4.86
C TRP A 296 -2.99 24.73 -6.03
N GLY A 297 -2.48 24.25 -7.17
CA GLY A 297 -2.36 25.02 -8.39
C GLY A 297 -3.05 24.38 -9.59
N ILE A 298 -3.26 25.20 -10.60
CA ILE A 298 -3.62 24.78 -11.95
C ILE A 298 -2.32 24.41 -12.64
N ALA A 299 -2.26 23.27 -13.31
CA ALA A 299 -1.08 22.91 -14.09
C ALA A 299 -1.38 22.86 -15.57
N VAL A 300 -0.39 23.28 -16.37
CA VAL A 300 -0.37 23.20 -17.84
C VAL A 300 0.86 22.41 -18.29
N ALA A 301 0.87 21.95 -19.54
CA ALA A 301 2.02 21.25 -20.10
C ALA A 301 3.27 22.13 -20.04
N ARG A 302 4.41 21.58 -19.63
CA ARG A 302 5.65 22.33 -19.40
C ARG A 302 6.19 22.97 -20.68
N ASP A 303 6.17 22.21 -21.77
CA ASP A 303 6.84 22.60 -23.02
C ASP A 303 6.07 23.66 -23.82
N ILE A 304 4.74 23.53 -23.83
CA ILE A 304 3.86 24.33 -24.70
C ILE A 304 2.85 25.17 -23.93
N GLY A 305 2.82 25.09 -22.60
CA GLY A 305 1.81 25.73 -21.75
C GLY A 305 2.13 27.13 -21.25
N GLY A 306 3.33 27.64 -21.46
CA GLY A 306 3.79 28.88 -20.85
C GLY A 306 2.85 30.07 -21.05
N ARG A 307 2.48 30.41 -22.30
CA ARG A 307 1.54 31.51 -22.60
C ARG A 307 0.14 31.28 -22.03
N LEU A 308 -0.32 30.01 -21.98
CA LEU A 308 -1.59 29.66 -21.35
C LEU A 308 -1.51 29.88 -19.84
N ALA A 309 -0.40 29.49 -19.19
CA ALA A 309 -0.17 29.75 -17.78
C ALA A 309 -0.20 31.25 -17.43
N ASP A 310 0.43 32.10 -18.24
CA ASP A 310 0.47 33.54 -18.03
C ASP A 310 -0.94 34.15 -18.07
N VAL A 311 -1.73 33.83 -19.10
CA VAL A 311 -3.10 34.33 -19.25
C VAL A 311 -4.03 33.81 -18.14
N LEU A 312 -3.94 32.55 -17.81
CA LEU A 312 -4.69 31.99 -16.69
C LEU A 312 -4.25 32.58 -15.34
N GLY A 313 -2.96 32.88 -15.18
CA GLY A 313 -2.42 33.56 -14.01
C GLY A 313 -3.01 34.94 -13.81
N LEU A 314 -3.13 35.73 -14.86
CA LEU A 314 -3.80 37.04 -14.81
C LEU A 314 -5.27 36.89 -14.41
N SER A 315 -5.98 35.90 -14.96
CA SER A 315 -7.36 35.61 -14.60
C SER A 315 -7.48 35.15 -13.12
N MET A 316 -6.56 34.32 -12.65
CA MET A 316 -6.50 33.88 -11.25
C MET A 316 -6.25 35.03 -10.28
N ARG A 317 -5.31 35.95 -10.63
CA ARG A 317 -5.06 37.17 -9.86
C ARG A 317 -6.32 38.03 -9.76
N GLN A 318 -7.02 38.27 -10.87
CA GLN A 318 -8.28 39.02 -10.88
C GLN A 318 -9.37 38.34 -10.01
N LEU A 319 -9.47 37.01 -10.03
CA LEU A 319 -10.39 36.27 -9.19
C LEU A 319 -10.07 36.40 -7.68
N HIS A 320 -8.80 36.49 -7.31
CA HIS A 320 -8.40 36.82 -5.92
C HIS A 320 -8.80 38.22 -5.53
N ILE A 321 -8.41 39.23 -6.31
CA ILE A 321 -8.66 40.66 -6.03
C ILE A 321 -10.17 40.93 -5.92
N SER A 322 -10.96 40.47 -6.89
CA SER A 322 -12.42 40.65 -6.91
C SER A 322 -13.16 39.86 -5.81
N GLY A 323 -12.49 38.94 -5.11
CA GLY A 323 -13.14 38.02 -4.17
C GLY A 323 -13.94 36.91 -4.87
N GLY A 324 -13.74 36.70 -6.18
CA GLY A 324 -14.44 35.69 -6.96
C GLY A 324 -14.17 34.27 -6.50
N LEU A 325 -12.93 33.96 -6.05
CA LEU A 325 -12.59 32.68 -5.44
C LEU A 325 -13.23 32.51 -4.06
N GLN A 326 -13.30 33.57 -3.27
CA GLN A 326 -13.95 33.55 -1.95
C GLN A 326 -15.45 33.30 -2.10
N ALA A 327 -16.10 33.90 -3.08
CA ALA A 327 -17.51 33.66 -3.38
C ALA A 327 -17.78 32.21 -3.81
N LEU A 328 -16.89 31.62 -4.64
CA LEU A 328 -16.95 30.20 -4.98
C LEU A 328 -16.79 29.30 -3.76
N ALA A 329 -15.84 29.62 -2.87
CA ALA A 329 -15.62 28.88 -1.65
C ALA A 329 -16.86 28.91 -0.74
N GLN A 330 -17.49 30.06 -0.57
CA GLN A 330 -18.72 30.20 0.18
C GLN A 330 -19.87 29.40 -0.42
N LYS A 331 -20.02 29.41 -1.76
CA LYS A 331 -21.05 28.63 -2.47
C LYS A 331 -20.99 27.15 -2.16
N TYR A 332 -19.79 26.60 -2.01
CA TYR A 332 -19.56 25.17 -1.77
C TYR A 332 -19.21 24.84 -0.32
N GLY A 333 -19.33 25.76 0.62
CA GLY A 333 -19.00 25.54 2.03
C GLY A 333 -17.49 25.32 2.28
N VAL A 334 -16.62 25.77 1.39
CA VAL A 334 -15.18 25.69 1.54
C VAL A 334 -14.70 26.84 2.42
N ASN A 335 -14.54 26.59 3.70
CA ASN A 335 -13.97 27.60 4.60
C ASN A 335 -12.45 27.56 4.54
N SER A 336 -11.83 28.62 4.02
CA SER A 336 -10.39 28.71 3.86
C SER A 336 -9.86 30.09 4.24
N PRO A 337 -9.14 30.20 5.36
CA PRO A 337 -8.42 31.43 5.73
C PRO A 337 -7.42 31.86 4.66
N PHE A 338 -6.86 30.90 3.93
CA PHE A 338 -5.97 31.15 2.81
C PHE A 338 -6.58 32.08 1.75
N LEU A 339 -7.81 31.83 1.31
CA LEU A 339 -8.46 32.65 0.28
C LEU A 339 -8.66 34.12 0.74
N GLN A 340 -8.97 34.31 2.00
CA GLN A 340 -9.07 35.64 2.60
C GLN A 340 -7.72 36.35 2.65
N GLN A 341 -6.67 35.65 3.07
CA GLN A 341 -5.30 36.18 3.09
C GLN A 341 -4.81 36.52 1.71
N GLN A 342 -5.03 35.66 0.71
CA GLN A 342 -4.65 35.91 -0.67
C GLN A 342 -5.40 37.09 -1.28
N ARG A 343 -6.68 37.27 -0.98
CA ARG A 343 -7.42 38.46 -1.42
C ARG A 343 -6.79 39.76 -0.91
N LEU A 344 -6.46 39.80 0.40
CA LEU A 344 -5.81 40.97 1.00
C LEU A 344 -4.41 41.22 0.43
N LEU A 345 -3.65 40.14 0.23
CA LEU A 345 -2.31 40.20 -0.33
C LEU A 345 -2.33 40.78 -1.76
N TRP A 346 -3.18 40.26 -2.64
CA TRP A 346 -3.29 40.68 -4.04
C TRP A 346 -3.96 42.04 -4.21
N ALA A 347 -4.74 42.50 -3.25
CA ALA A 347 -5.30 43.84 -3.20
C ALA A 347 -4.30 44.89 -2.62
N SER A 348 -3.19 44.45 -2.00
CA SER A 348 -2.18 45.35 -1.46
C SER A 348 -1.43 46.08 -2.58
N SER A 349 -0.97 47.30 -2.32
CA SER A 349 -0.23 48.13 -3.28
C SER A 349 1.01 47.45 -3.86
N ARG A 350 1.66 46.58 -3.06
CA ARG A 350 2.85 45.84 -3.49
C ARG A 350 2.50 44.78 -4.55
N CYS A 351 1.52 43.93 -4.30
CA CYS A 351 1.21 42.81 -5.21
C CYS A 351 0.25 43.21 -6.33
N ALA A 352 -0.51 44.31 -6.17
CA ALA A 352 -1.39 44.82 -7.19
C ALA A 352 -0.63 45.35 -8.44
N GLN A 353 0.59 45.80 -8.26
CA GLN A 353 1.40 46.44 -9.30
C GLN A 353 2.44 45.52 -9.95
N ILE A 354 2.64 44.31 -9.46
CA ILE A 354 3.64 43.39 -10.03
C ILE A 354 3.23 42.94 -11.42
N THR A 355 4.19 42.96 -12.33
CA THR A 355 4.03 42.49 -13.71
C THR A 355 4.37 41.02 -13.85
N SER A 356 5.24 40.50 -12.97
CA SER A 356 5.65 39.11 -12.96
C SER A 356 4.93 38.32 -11.85
N LEU A 357 4.24 37.25 -12.21
CA LEU A 357 3.57 36.35 -11.30
C LEU A 357 4.54 35.37 -10.58
N THR A 358 5.83 35.73 -10.55
CA THR A 358 6.89 34.92 -9.91
C THR A 358 7.49 35.59 -8.67
N ASP A 359 7.05 36.81 -8.29
CA ASP A 359 7.56 37.50 -7.10
C ASP A 359 7.28 36.70 -5.82
N PRO A 360 8.33 36.21 -5.09
CA PRO A 360 8.16 35.38 -3.91
C PRO A 360 7.41 36.08 -2.76
N ALA A 361 7.31 37.40 -2.78
CA ALA A 361 6.53 38.14 -1.79
C ALA A 361 5.01 38.04 -2.00
N CYS A 362 4.58 37.70 -3.21
CA CYS A 362 3.18 37.68 -3.61
C CYS A 362 2.69 36.29 -3.99
N VAL A 363 3.57 35.34 -4.27
CA VAL A 363 3.22 33.98 -4.65
C VAL A 363 3.80 32.97 -3.65
N LEU A 364 3.06 31.93 -3.37
CA LEU A 364 3.55 30.85 -2.51
C LEU A 364 4.62 30.04 -3.26
N ALA A 365 5.65 29.66 -2.51
CA ALA A 365 6.60 28.68 -2.97
C ALA A 365 5.95 27.29 -3.11
N PRO A 366 6.39 26.46 -4.04
CA PRO A 366 6.04 25.05 -4.06
C PRO A 366 6.52 24.36 -2.78
N LEU A 367 5.84 23.29 -2.39
CA LEU A 367 6.35 22.45 -1.31
C LEU A 367 7.64 21.76 -1.79
N ASP A 368 8.69 21.89 -0.99
CA ASP A 368 9.90 21.10 -1.22
C ASP A 368 9.64 19.67 -0.70
N ASN A 369 9.44 18.77 -1.65
CA ASN A 369 9.29 17.34 -1.41
C ASN A 369 10.26 16.52 -2.27
N GLN A 370 11.35 17.16 -2.70
CA GLN A 370 12.37 16.48 -3.47
C GLN A 370 13.04 15.44 -2.57
N LEU A 371 12.92 14.20 -2.99
CA LEU A 371 13.66 13.11 -2.39
C LEU A 371 15.10 13.18 -2.90
N GLU A 372 16.05 13.00 -1.99
CA GLU A 372 17.46 13.04 -2.33
C GLU A 372 17.78 11.99 -3.41
N PRO A 373 18.30 12.42 -4.58
CA PRO A 373 18.60 11.50 -5.67
C PRO A 373 19.81 10.63 -5.33
N THR A 374 19.81 9.40 -5.81
CA THR A 374 21.01 8.54 -5.72
C THR A 374 22.11 9.06 -6.63
N SER A 375 23.37 8.78 -6.27
CA SER A 375 24.53 9.17 -7.09
C SER A 375 24.52 8.56 -8.51
N PHE A 376 23.80 7.47 -8.70
CA PHE A 376 23.63 6.78 -9.98
C PHE A 376 22.30 7.05 -10.67
N ALA A 377 21.46 7.95 -10.16
CA ALA A 377 20.20 8.34 -10.80
C ALA A 377 20.38 8.76 -12.28
N PRO A 378 21.43 9.54 -12.66
CA PRO A 378 21.65 9.88 -14.07
C PRO A 378 21.92 8.66 -14.97
N LEU A 379 22.57 7.61 -14.42
CA LEU A 379 22.80 6.36 -15.14
C LEU A 379 21.47 5.61 -15.36
N VAL A 380 20.60 5.63 -14.37
CA VAL A 380 19.24 5.05 -14.47
C VAL A 380 18.44 5.75 -15.54
N ASP A 381 18.48 7.09 -15.62
CA ASP A 381 17.80 7.88 -16.65
C ASP A 381 18.32 7.55 -18.06
N GLN A 382 19.63 7.36 -18.21
CA GLN A 382 20.22 6.91 -19.48
C GLN A 382 19.73 5.51 -19.87
N LEU A 383 19.69 4.59 -18.91
CA LEU A 383 19.19 3.23 -19.13
C LEU A 383 17.71 3.23 -19.57
N GLU A 384 16.87 4.02 -18.89
CA GLU A 384 15.46 4.18 -19.26
C GLU A 384 15.32 4.73 -20.70
N THR A 385 16.14 5.71 -21.04
CA THR A 385 16.18 6.29 -22.39
C THR A 385 16.58 5.26 -23.44
N LEU A 386 17.62 4.46 -23.17
CA LEU A 386 18.05 3.37 -24.05
C LEU A 386 16.97 2.30 -24.23
N ILE A 387 16.31 1.90 -23.14
CA ILE A 387 15.20 0.94 -23.21
C ILE A 387 14.06 1.51 -24.05
N HIS A 388 13.72 2.79 -23.85
CA HIS A 388 12.68 3.43 -24.64
C HIS A 388 13.03 3.49 -26.12
N GLN A 389 14.28 3.85 -26.48
CA GLN A 389 14.74 3.90 -27.86
C GLN A 389 14.74 2.50 -28.51
N ALA A 390 15.12 1.47 -27.76
CA ALA A 390 15.22 0.10 -28.27
C ALA A 390 13.86 -0.61 -28.40
N THR A 391 12.90 -0.31 -27.51
CA THR A 391 11.65 -1.09 -27.40
C THR A 391 10.38 -0.28 -27.65
N GLY A 392 10.47 1.06 -27.66
CA GLY A 392 9.32 1.97 -27.68
C GLY A 392 8.53 2.02 -26.35
N MET A 393 8.90 1.21 -25.36
CA MET A 393 8.23 1.16 -24.06
C MET A 393 8.80 2.21 -23.11
N LYS A 394 7.94 2.97 -22.43
CA LYS A 394 8.34 3.82 -21.31
C LYS A 394 8.46 2.94 -20.06
N VAL A 395 9.69 2.71 -19.61
CA VAL A 395 10.01 1.98 -18.38
C VAL A 395 10.61 2.97 -17.41
N THR A 396 10.08 3.07 -16.19
CA THR A 396 10.60 3.96 -15.14
C THR A 396 11.06 3.13 -13.94
N LEU A 397 12.35 3.22 -13.64
CA LEU A 397 13.00 2.48 -12.56
C LEU A 397 13.08 3.33 -11.27
N ALA A 398 11.94 3.83 -10.82
CA ALA A 398 11.81 4.77 -9.70
C ALA A 398 12.50 4.31 -8.40
N MET A 399 12.55 2.99 -8.16
CA MET A 399 13.18 2.37 -6.98
C MET A 399 14.70 2.60 -6.90
N PHE A 400 15.34 3.01 -8.00
CA PHE A 400 16.78 3.29 -8.03
C PHE A 400 17.11 4.78 -8.08
N LYS A 401 16.12 5.66 -8.26
CA LYS A 401 16.38 7.10 -8.49
C LYS A 401 16.60 7.89 -7.22
N THR A 402 16.04 7.46 -6.09
CA THR A 402 16.16 8.18 -4.81
C THR A 402 16.63 7.26 -3.70
N TRP A 403 17.37 7.81 -2.72
CA TRP A 403 17.86 7.04 -1.57
C TRP A 403 16.72 6.41 -0.79
N VAL A 404 15.62 7.12 -0.60
CA VAL A 404 14.42 6.60 0.09
C VAL A 404 13.86 5.35 -0.59
N ALA A 405 13.70 5.38 -1.92
CA ALA A 405 13.18 4.25 -2.67
C ALA A 405 14.16 3.07 -2.68
N LEU A 406 15.47 3.37 -2.73
CA LEU A 406 16.53 2.36 -2.69
C LEU A 406 16.59 1.67 -1.32
N ASP A 407 16.50 2.44 -0.23
CA ASP A 407 16.50 1.88 1.13
C ASP A 407 15.30 0.95 1.35
N LEU A 408 14.10 1.37 0.91
CA LEU A 408 12.90 0.51 0.94
C LEU A 408 13.11 -0.78 0.11
N LEU A 409 13.69 -0.66 -1.08
CA LEU A 409 14.00 -1.82 -1.93
C LEU A 409 14.96 -2.78 -1.24
N VAL A 410 16.07 -2.28 -0.68
CA VAL A 410 17.10 -3.08 -0.02
C VAL A 410 16.54 -3.74 1.24
N GLU A 411 15.77 -3.00 2.05
CA GLU A 411 15.08 -3.54 3.22
C GLU A 411 14.11 -4.65 2.82
N GLY A 412 13.28 -4.41 1.80
CA GLY A 412 12.31 -5.38 1.30
C GLY A 412 12.95 -6.66 0.76
N VAL A 413 14.04 -6.55 0.01
CA VAL A 413 14.84 -7.68 -0.48
C VAL A 413 15.41 -8.48 0.70
N TRP A 414 16.00 -7.80 1.68
CA TRP A 414 16.58 -8.43 2.85
C TRP A 414 15.56 -9.22 3.67
N PHE A 415 14.41 -8.59 4.00
CA PHE A 415 13.33 -9.27 4.71
C PHE A 415 12.74 -10.43 3.91
N SER A 416 12.62 -10.31 2.58
CA SER A 416 12.16 -11.41 1.71
C SER A 416 13.13 -12.60 1.73
N ILE A 417 14.43 -12.34 1.68
CA ILE A 417 15.45 -13.42 1.78
C ILE A 417 15.38 -14.12 3.14
N LEU A 418 15.32 -13.36 4.23
CA LEU A 418 15.20 -13.92 5.58
C LEU A 418 13.92 -14.73 5.75
N LEU A 419 12.79 -14.21 5.25
CA LEU A 419 11.49 -14.87 5.30
C LEU A 419 11.51 -16.19 4.55
N VAL A 420 11.99 -16.19 3.31
CA VAL A 420 12.04 -17.39 2.47
C VAL A 420 13.00 -18.43 3.06
N ALA A 421 14.20 -18.01 3.47
CA ALA A 421 15.17 -18.91 4.10
C ALA A 421 14.61 -19.52 5.39
N GLY A 422 14.03 -18.69 6.25
CA GLY A 422 13.39 -19.12 7.49
C GLY A 422 12.21 -20.07 7.25
N ALA A 423 11.32 -19.74 6.31
CA ALA A 423 10.16 -20.57 5.96
C ALA A 423 10.56 -21.92 5.38
N VAL A 424 11.58 -21.98 4.51
CA VAL A 424 12.11 -23.23 3.96
C VAL A 424 12.72 -24.11 5.05
N LEU A 425 13.55 -23.52 5.92
CA LEU A 425 14.14 -24.25 7.06
C LEU A 425 13.09 -24.74 8.04
N ALA A 426 12.10 -23.91 8.38
CA ALA A 426 10.98 -24.28 9.23
C ALA A 426 10.12 -25.38 8.60
N THR A 427 9.83 -25.29 7.29
CA THR A 427 9.13 -26.33 6.54
C THR A 427 9.86 -27.67 6.66
N TRP A 428 11.17 -27.67 6.48
CA TRP A 428 11.98 -28.88 6.60
C TRP A 428 11.96 -29.45 8.04
N ALA A 429 12.16 -28.60 9.05
CA ALA A 429 12.13 -29.00 10.46
C ALA A 429 10.77 -29.59 10.87
N PHE A 430 9.67 -28.94 10.48
CA PHE A 430 8.32 -29.45 10.74
C PHE A 430 8.02 -30.73 9.93
N ALA A 431 8.53 -30.86 8.70
CA ALA A 431 8.39 -32.10 7.94
C ALA A 431 9.00 -33.29 8.68
N LEU A 432 10.17 -33.13 9.28
CA LEU A 432 10.79 -34.17 10.10
C LEU A 432 10.00 -34.45 11.40
N ALA A 433 9.58 -33.39 12.09
CA ALA A 433 8.82 -33.48 13.33
C ALA A 433 7.47 -34.19 13.13
N PHE A 434 6.70 -33.80 12.10
CA PHE A 434 5.43 -34.44 11.77
C PHE A 434 5.62 -35.85 11.20
N GLY A 435 6.63 -36.08 10.36
CA GLY A 435 6.97 -37.38 9.82
C GLY A 435 7.27 -38.41 10.94
N ALA A 436 8.08 -38.05 11.90
CA ALA A 436 8.39 -38.87 13.06
C ALA A 436 7.22 -38.98 14.04
N GLY A 437 6.53 -37.86 14.31
CA GLY A 437 5.44 -37.82 15.30
C GLY A 437 4.20 -38.60 14.86
N LEU A 438 3.81 -38.55 13.60
CA LEU A 438 2.66 -39.26 13.04
C LEU A 438 2.89 -40.78 12.99
N THR A 439 4.14 -41.24 12.94
CA THR A 439 4.52 -42.66 12.90
C THR A 439 5.00 -43.17 14.25
N SER A 440 4.96 -42.36 15.31
CA SER A 440 5.37 -42.76 16.67
C SER A 440 4.49 -43.86 17.26
N ASP A 441 5.07 -44.74 18.03
CA ASP A 441 4.34 -45.78 18.74
C ASP A 441 3.49 -45.24 19.91
N LYS A 442 3.77 -43.98 20.34
CA LYS A 442 3.04 -43.32 21.42
C LYS A 442 1.73 -42.72 20.87
N PRO A 443 0.54 -43.20 21.29
CA PRO A 443 -0.75 -42.78 20.74
C PRO A 443 -1.06 -41.29 20.99
N TRP A 444 -0.65 -40.76 22.14
CA TRP A 444 -0.85 -39.34 22.46
C TRP A 444 -0.10 -38.40 21.50
N LEU A 445 1.14 -38.78 21.08
CA LEU A 445 1.93 -37.97 20.16
C LEU A 445 1.33 -38.01 18.75
N ARG A 446 0.89 -39.17 18.27
CA ARG A 446 0.18 -39.31 17.00
C ARG A 446 -1.09 -38.46 16.97
N TRP A 447 -1.86 -38.54 18.07
CA TRP A 447 -3.10 -37.75 18.17
C TRP A 447 -2.84 -36.27 18.18
N SER A 448 -1.87 -35.75 18.96
CA SER A 448 -1.52 -34.32 19.00
C SER A 448 -1.04 -33.82 17.65
N MET A 449 -0.21 -34.60 16.90
CA MET A 449 0.22 -34.21 15.55
C MET A 449 -0.96 -34.14 14.57
N ARG A 450 -1.94 -35.05 14.65
CA ARG A 450 -3.15 -35.00 13.82
C ARG A 450 -4.04 -33.81 14.15
N CYS A 451 -4.15 -33.42 15.41
CA CYS A 451 -4.91 -32.25 15.83
C CYS A 451 -4.33 -30.94 15.28
N VAL A 452 -3.01 -30.84 15.06
CA VAL A 452 -2.38 -29.71 14.43
C VAL A 452 -2.46 -29.80 12.90
N LEU A 453 -2.27 -30.99 12.33
CA LEU A 453 -2.29 -31.22 10.89
C LEU A 453 -3.64 -30.87 10.27
N TRP A 454 -4.74 -31.28 10.90
CA TRP A 454 -6.09 -31.06 10.36
C TRP A 454 -6.43 -29.59 10.09
N PRO A 455 -6.27 -28.63 11.04
CA PRO A 455 -6.52 -27.22 10.75
C PRO A 455 -5.55 -26.65 9.73
N MET A 456 -4.28 -27.11 9.68
CA MET A 456 -3.32 -26.64 8.68
C MET A 456 -3.71 -27.05 7.26
N GLN A 457 -4.36 -28.19 7.08
CA GLN A 457 -4.85 -28.66 5.78
C GLN A 457 -6.19 -28.05 5.37
N SER A 458 -7.04 -27.73 6.35
CA SER A 458 -8.41 -27.28 6.12
C SER A 458 -8.53 -25.77 5.95
N THR A 459 -7.51 -24.98 6.35
CA THR A 459 -7.56 -23.53 6.40
C THR A 459 -6.70 -22.90 5.29
N PRO A 460 -7.22 -21.93 4.52
CA PRO A 460 -6.40 -21.19 3.57
C PRO A 460 -5.23 -20.46 4.25
N LEU A 461 -4.04 -20.51 3.64
CA LEU A 461 -2.82 -19.91 4.19
C LEU A 461 -3.00 -18.42 4.54
N ILE A 462 -3.67 -17.65 3.69
CA ILE A 462 -3.90 -16.22 3.91
C ILE A 462 -4.69 -15.96 5.19
N LEU A 463 -5.66 -16.82 5.51
CA LEU A 463 -6.46 -16.69 6.74
C LEU A 463 -5.63 -16.99 8.00
N LEU A 464 -4.74 -17.96 7.93
CA LEU A 464 -3.79 -18.23 9.02
C LEU A 464 -2.83 -17.05 9.23
N MET A 465 -2.37 -16.42 8.15
CA MET A 465 -1.54 -15.21 8.22
C MET A 465 -2.28 -14.04 8.87
N ILE A 466 -3.53 -13.77 8.46
CA ILE A 466 -4.36 -12.72 9.07
C ILE A 466 -4.54 -12.98 10.57
N LEU A 467 -4.90 -14.21 10.95
CA LEU A 467 -5.11 -14.58 12.36
C LEU A 467 -3.84 -14.40 13.19
N ALA A 468 -2.70 -14.83 12.66
CA ALA A 468 -1.41 -14.66 13.33
C ALA A 468 -1.01 -13.17 13.41
N GLY A 469 -1.27 -12.37 12.39
CA GLY A 469 -1.05 -10.93 12.42
C GLY A 469 -1.90 -10.23 13.49
N VAL A 470 -3.17 -10.58 13.60
CA VAL A 470 -4.05 -10.09 14.67
C VAL A 470 -3.51 -10.48 16.06
N LEU A 471 -3.04 -11.72 16.22
CA LEU A 471 -2.48 -12.17 17.49
C LEU A 471 -1.21 -11.42 17.87
N VAL A 472 -0.30 -11.19 16.92
CA VAL A 472 0.91 -10.36 17.10
C VAL A 472 0.53 -8.92 17.51
N GLY A 473 -0.50 -8.34 16.89
CA GLY A 473 -1.01 -7.02 17.25
C GLY A 473 -1.61 -6.95 18.65
N VAL A 474 -2.36 -7.98 19.07
CA VAL A 474 -2.96 -8.05 20.42
C VAL A 474 -1.87 -8.17 21.52
N ILE A 475 -0.76 -8.84 21.23
CA ILE A 475 0.37 -8.97 22.18
C ILE A 475 1.16 -7.64 22.28
N GLY A 476 0.87 -6.66 21.41
CA GLY A 476 1.56 -5.37 21.39
C GLY A 476 2.99 -5.45 20.83
N ALA A 477 3.32 -6.50 20.11
CA ALA A 477 4.64 -6.70 19.51
C ALA A 477 4.70 -6.03 18.13
N SER A 478 5.02 -4.75 18.08
CA SER A 478 5.11 -3.96 16.84
C SER A 478 6.44 -4.10 16.09
N SER A 479 7.35 -5.00 16.52
CA SER A 479 8.64 -5.18 15.86
C SER A 479 8.50 -5.95 14.54
N PRO A 480 9.15 -5.47 13.43
CA PRO A 480 9.19 -6.19 12.16
C PRO A 480 9.75 -7.62 12.29
N PHE A 481 10.69 -7.84 13.20
CA PHE A 481 11.29 -9.17 13.44
C PHE A 481 10.32 -10.13 14.14
N VAL A 482 9.40 -9.65 14.98
CA VAL A 482 8.35 -10.49 15.58
C VAL A 482 7.35 -10.89 14.52
N ALA A 483 6.94 -9.97 13.65
CA ALA A 483 6.08 -10.27 12.50
C ALA A 483 6.76 -11.29 11.55
N LEU A 484 8.06 -11.11 11.26
CA LEU A 484 8.87 -12.05 10.47
C LEU A 484 8.89 -13.43 11.10
N ALA A 485 9.20 -13.55 12.41
CA ALA A 485 9.25 -14.83 13.11
C ALA A 485 7.90 -15.54 13.10
N ALA A 486 6.81 -14.81 13.33
CA ALA A 486 5.46 -15.33 13.26
C ALA A 486 5.09 -15.80 11.83
N ALA A 487 5.47 -15.05 10.79
CA ALA A 487 5.25 -15.44 9.40
C ALA A 487 6.05 -16.69 9.01
N VAL A 488 7.32 -16.77 9.42
CA VAL A 488 8.16 -17.96 9.26
C VAL A 488 7.53 -19.17 9.94
N LEU A 489 7.02 -19.00 11.16
CA LEU A 489 6.36 -20.08 11.90
C LEU A 489 5.09 -20.56 11.18
N VAL A 490 4.22 -19.66 10.72
CA VAL A 490 2.99 -20.01 10.02
C VAL A 490 3.28 -20.69 8.69
N LEU A 491 4.18 -20.12 7.86
CA LEU A 491 4.58 -20.71 6.58
C LEU A 491 5.23 -22.07 6.76
N GLY A 492 6.14 -22.16 7.73
CA GLY A 492 6.86 -23.39 8.04
C GLY A 492 5.92 -24.49 8.56
N LEU A 493 5.01 -24.15 9.48
CA LEU A 493 4.05 -25.09 10.04
C LEU A 493 3.04 -25.55 8.98
N PHE A 494 2.50 -24.64 8.18
CA PHE A 494 1.56 -24.96 7.11
C PHE A 494 2.17 -25.91 6.07
N ASN A 495 3.32 -25.58 5.54
CA ASN A 495 3.96 -26.39 4.52
C ASN A 495 4.65 -27.64 5.11
N GLY A 496 5.25 -27.49 6.30
CA GLY A 496 5.98 -28.57 6.96
C GLY A 496 5.08 -29.67 7.50
N SER A 497 3.87 -29.34 7.97
CA SER A 497 2.89 -30.37 8.38
C SER A 497 2.44 -31.23 7.20
N ASN A 498 2.18 -30.61 6.04
CA ASN A 498 1.83 -31.32 4.80
C ASN A 498 3.01 -32.17 4.27
N ALA A 499 4.22 -31.61 4.28
CA ALA A 499 5.43 -32.37 3.92
C ALA A 499 5.69 -33.54 4.89
N GLY A 500 5.43 -33.32 6.17
CA GLY A 500 5.55 -34.36 7.23
C GLY A 500 4.54 -35.49 7.09
N GLN A 501 3.34 -35.19 6.59
CA GLN A 501 2.39 -36.27 6.23
C GLN A 501 2.97 -37.15 5.13
N ALA A 502 3.52 -36.57 4.08
CA ALA A 502 4.15 -37.33 3.00
C ALA A 502 5.34 -38.17 3.48
N VAL A 503 6.13 -37.65 4.43
CA VAL A 503 7.21 -38.42 5.09
C VAL A 503 6.64 -39.55 5.93
N SER A 504 5.53 -39.33 6.66
CA SER A 504 4.89 -40.36 7.47
C SER A 504 4.31 -41.51 6.61
N GLU A 505 3.69 -41.19 5.48
CA GLU A 505 3.18 -42.18 4.51
C GLU A 505 4.34 -43.03 3.94
N ALA A 506 5.45 -42.38 3.55
CA ALA A 506 6.65 -43.06 3.10
C ALA A 506 7.25 -43.98 4.19
N MET A 507 7.20 -43.55 5.48
CA MET A 507 7.67 -44.33 6.60
C MET A 507 6.81 -45.58 6.80
N LEU A 508 5.48 -45.45 6.73
CA LEU A 508 4.55 -46.58 6.87
C LEU A 508 4.74 -47.59 5.73
N ALA A 509 4.87 -47.14 4.50
CA ALA A 509 5.15 -48.01 3.37
C ALA A 509 6.49 -48.77 3.51
N LEU A 510 7.54 -48.09 4.00
CA LEU A 510 8.83 -48.76 4.28
C LEU A 510 8.74 -49.77 5.42
N ARG A 511 7.88 -49.57 6.44
CA ARG A 511 7.63 -50.55 7.52
C ARG A 511 6.97 -51.84 6.98
N GLU A 512 6.03 -51.69 6.06
CA GLU A 512 5.39 -52.85 5.41
C GLU A 512 6.37 -53.64 4.52
N GLU A 513 7.24 -52.95 3.78
CA GLU A 513 8.21 -53.54 2.87
C GLU A 513 9.38 -54.25 3.60
N ARG A 514 9.80 -53.77 4.78
CA ARG A 514 11.03 -54.17 5.49
C ARG A 514 10.77 -54.87 6.85
N ALA A 515 9.55 -55.29 7.11
CA ALA A 515 9.27 -56.00 8.37
C ALA A 515 10.18 -57.25 8.54
N PRO A 516 10.77 -57.50 9.74
CA PRO A 516 10.54 -56.86 11.03
C PRO A 516 11.43 -55.62 11.35
N ALA A 517 12.32 -55.20 10.45
CA ALA A 517 13.24 -54.10 10.71
C ALA A 517 12.52 -52.72 10.68
N GLN A 518 12.81 -51.87 11.67
CA GLN A 518 12.30 -50.50 11.68
C GLN A 518 13.09 -49.61 10.69
N PRO A 519 12.43 -48.98 9.71
CA PRO A 519 13.11 -48.13 8.77
C PRO A 519 13.57 -46.81 9.41
N ALA A 520 14.73 -46.31 9.02
CA ALA A 520 15.23 -45.02 9.48
C ALA A 520 14.41 -43.85 8.86
N LEU A 521 14.21 -42.79 9.65
CA LEU A 521 13.52 -41.55 9.19
C LEU A 521 14.18 -40.98 7.92
N SER A 522 15.51 -41.08 7.78
CA SER A 522 16.25 -40.65 6.60
C SER A 522 15.82 -41.37 5.30
N ALA A 523 15.50 -42.68 5.41
CA ALA A 523 15.00 -43.46 4.26
C ALA A 523 13.59 -42.99 3.83
N ALA A 524 12.71 -42.63 4.80
CA ALA A 524 11.40 -42.10 4.51
C ALA A 524 11.48 -40.69 3.87
N VAL A 525 12.35 -39.82 4.37
CA VAL A 525 12.62 -38.51 3.80
C VAL A 525 13.15 -38.63 2.38
N TYR A 526 14.07 -39.59 2.15
CA TYR A 526 14.58 -39.85 0.81
C TYR A 526 13.47 -40.31 -0.14
N ARG A 527 12.57 -41.18 0.29
CA ARG A 527 11.42 -41.62 -0.52
C ARG A 527 10.43 -40.51 -0.80
N ALA A 528 10.18 -39.62 0.17
CA ALA A 528 9.27 -38.46 0.05
C ALA A 528 9.94 -37.19 -0.47
N ARG A 529 11.22 -37.23 -0.87
CA ARG A 529 12.04 -36.04 -1.17
C ARG A 529 11.41 -35.07 -2.17
N SER A 530 10.76 -35.56 -3.21
CA SER A 530 10.11 -34.73 -4.23
C SER A 530 8.94 -33.92 -3.66
N GLN A 531 8.16 -34.53 -2.76
CA GLN A 531 7.04 -33.87 -2.09
C GLN A 531 7.54 -32.83 -1.07
N VAL A 532 8.57 -33.17 -0.28
CA VAL A 532 9.21 -32.22 0.65
C VAL A 532 9.71 -30.99 -0.08
N VAL A 533 10.41 -31.18 -1.21
CA VAL A 533 10.87 -30.06 -2.06
C VAL A 533 9.70 -29.25 -2.63
N ALA A 534 8.63 -29.91 -3.06
CA ALA A 534 7.44 -29.20 -3.55
C ALA A 534 6.85 -28.28 -2.48
N PHE A 535 6.79 -28.70 -1.20
CA PHE A 535 6.31 -27.86 -0.10
C PHE A 535 7.31 -26.75 0.29
N MET A 536 8.62 -26.95 0.18
CA MET A 536 9.61 -25.88 0.33
C MET A 536 9.44 -24.79 -0.74
N VAL A 537 9.23 -25.18 -1.99
CA VAL A 537 8.92 -24.25 -3.09
C VAL A 537 7.58 -23.56 -2.87
N ASN A 538 6.58 -24.27 -2.33
CA ASN A 538 5.28 -23.69 -2.00
C ASN A 538 5.39 -22.65 -0.87
N ALA A 539 6.23 -22.88 0.13
CA ALA A 539 6.53 -21.90 1.18
C ALA A 539 7.12 -20.60 0.59
N THR A 540 8.02 -20.72 -0.40
CA THR A 540 8.58 -19.57 -1.13
C THR A 540 7.50 -18.80 -1.90
N ARG A 541 6.60 -19.51 -2.59
CA ARG A 541 5.49 -18.88 -3.32
C ARG A 541 4.47 -18.21 -2.41
N GLY A 542 4.29 -18.73 -1.19
CA GLY A 542 3.40 -18.18 -0.18
C GLY A 542 3.99 -17.00 0.61
N SER A 543 5.30 -16.73 0.49
CA SER A 543 5.97 -15.70 1.30
C SER A 543 5.42 -14.27 1.11
N PRO A 544 4.95 -13.81 -0.07
CA PRO A 544 4.36 -12.47 -0.19
C PRO A 544 3.12 -12.26 0.68
N ALA A 545 2.44 -13.32 1.11
CA ALA A 545 1.31 -13.21 2.04
C ALA A 545 1.70 -12.68 3.43
N ALA A 546 3.00 -12.70 3.78
CA ALA A 546 3.50 -12.17 5.04
C ALA A 546 3.38 -10.63 5.15
N SER A 547 3.23 -9.92 4.02
CA SER A 547 2.93 -8.48 4.01
C SER A 547 1.67 -8.15 4.81
N VAL A 548 0.66 -9.02 4.79
CA VAL A 548 -0.59 -8.88 5.56
C VAL A 548 -0.34 -8.88 7.08
N MET A 549 0.69 -9.58 7.53
CA MET A 549 1.12 -9.59 8.94
C MET A 549 1.98 -8.38 9.32
N GLY A 550 2.35 -7.59 8.33
CA GLY A 550 3.20 -6.42 8.50
C GLY A 550 4.68 -6.70 8.46
N VAL A 551 5.10 -7.77 7.82
CA VAL A 551 6.50 -7.97 7.48
C VAL A 551 6.85 -6.98 6.36
N PRO A 552 7.90 -6.15 6.48
CA PRO A 552 8.33 -5.21 5.44
C PRO A 552 9.12 -5.96 4.34
N GLU A 553 8.46 -6.95 3.73
CA GLU A 553 9.04 -7.71 2.63
C GLU A 553 8.88 -6.94 1.29
N LEU A 554 9.44 -7.47 0.22
CA LEU A 554 9.57 -6.73 -1.04
C LEU A 554 8.23 -6.27 -1.65
N LEU A 555 7.12 -7.01 -1.47
CA LEU A 555 5.80 -6.56 -1.93
C LEU A 555 5.35 -5.31 -1.18
N ALA A 556 5.53 -5.28 0.16
CA ALA A 556 5.21 -4.10 0.96
C ALA A 556 6.10 -2.91 0.56
N ALA A 557 7.41 -3.11 0.49
CA ALA A 557 8.38 -2.08 0.13
C ALA A 557 8.12 -1.48 -1.26
N LEU A 558 7.90 -2.31 -2.27
CA LEU A 558 7.62 -1.83 -3.63
C LEU A 558 6.22 -1.21 -3.75
N THR A 559 5.27 -1.61 -2.91
CA THR A 559 3.97 -0.94 -2.80
C THR A 559 4.15 0.50 -2.28
N ASP A 560 5.00 0.68 -1.27
CA ASP A 560 5.32 2.01 -0.74
C ASP A 560 6.01 2.88 -1.81
N VAL A 561 6.98 2.35 -2.54
CA VAL A 561 7.61 3.05 -3.68
C VAL A 561 6.57 3.44 -4.74
N ALA A 562 5.66 2.54 -5.11
CA ALA A 562 4.60 2.81 -6.08
C ALA A 562 3.60 3.88 -5.58
N SER A 563 3.53 4.13 -4.27
CA SER A 563 2.61 5.11 -3.67
C SER A 563 2.98 6.54 -4.04
N PHE A 564 4.26 6.85 -4.12
CA PHE A 564 4.77 8.20 -4.41
C PHE A 564 5.40 8.35 -5.80
N SER A 565 5.84 7.26 -6.44
CA SER A 565 6.38 7.29 -7.80
C SER A 565 5.30 7.22 -8.89
N SER A 566 4.08 6.81 -8.55
CA SER A 566 2.96 6.54 -9.48
C SER A 566 3.24 5.44 -10.53
N GLU A 567 4.41 4.78 -10.49
CA GLU A 567 4.88 3.79 -11.45
C GLU A 567 4.59 2.37 -10.98
N ARG A 568 3.41 1.86 -11.35
CA ARG A 568 2.94 0.54 -10.89
C ARG A 568 3.42 -0.62 -11.75
N ILE A 569 3.37 -0.46 -13.08
CA ILE A 569 3.62 -1.58 -14.00
C ILE A 569 5.06 -2.08 -13.85
N THR A 570 6.02 -1.17 -13.95
CA THR A 570 7.44 -1.51 -13.81
C THR A 570 7.75 -2.08 -12.43
N THR A 571 7.20 -1.46 -11.37
CA THR A 571 7.41 -1.87 -9.98
C THR A 571 6.93 -3.30 -9.72
N TYR A 572 5.69 -3.64 -10.13
CA TYR A 572 5.16 -4.99 -9.92
C TYR A 572 5.74 -6.02 -10.91
N THR A 573 6.24 -5.59 -12.07
CA THR A 573 7.00 -6.48 -12.96
C THR A 573 8.33 -6.87 -12.33
N LEU A 574 9.04 -5.93 -11.71
CA LEU A 574 10.27 -6.22 -10.97
C LEU A 574 10.01 -7.19 -9.80
N LEU A 575 8.92 -6.98 -9.06
CA LEU A 575 8.48 -7.89 -7.99
C LEU A 575 8.28 -9.32 -8.52
N LEU A 576 7.57 -9.46 -9.64
CA LEU A 576 7.34 -10.77 -10.27
C LEU A 576 8.65 -11.45 -10.63
N VAL A 577 9.57 -10.72 -11.29
CA VAL A 577 10.89 -11.25 -11.68
C VAL A 577 11.69 -11.68 -10.44
N PHE A 578 11.69 -10.88 -9.39
CA PHE A 578 12.38 -11.22 -8.15
C PHE A 578 11.87 -12.53 -7.54
N TYR A 579 10.55 -12.70 -7.40
CA TYR A 579 9.99 -13.94 -6.85
C TYR A 579 10.18 -15.14 -7.77
N MET A 580 10.17 -14.95 -9.08
CA MET A 580 10.54 -16.03 -10.02
C MET A 580 11.99 -16.49 -9.80
N LEU A 581 12.91 -15.55 -9.64
CA LEU A 581 14.32 -15.86 -9.35
C LEU A 581 14.47 -16.54 -8.00
N MET A 582 13.79 -16.05 -6.94
CA MET A 582 13.80 -16.67 -5.62
C MET A 582 13.32 -18.13 -5.66
N VAL A 583 12.22 -18.40 -6.34
CA VAL A 583 11.69 -19.76 -6.53
C VAL A 583 12.71 -20.62 -7.31
N ALA A 584 13.33 -20.09 -8.35
CA ALA A 584 14.34 -20.81 -9.13
C ALA A 584 15.58 -21.16 -8.28
N VAL A 585 16.03 -20.22 -7.44
CA VAL A 585 17.15 -20.45 -6.51
C VAL A 585 16.81 -21.54 -5.49
N VAL A 586 15.65 -21.43 -4.82
CA VAL A 586 15.20 -22.45 -3.86
C VAL A 586 15.07 -23.83 -4.52
N TYR A 587 14.47 -23.89 -5.70
CA TYR A 587 14.36 -25.14 -6.47
C TYR A 587 15.73 -25.72 -6.82
N ARG A 588 16.68 -24.90 -7.28
CA ARG A 588 18.06 -25.35 -7.57
C ARG A 588 18.77 -25.87 -6.32
N LEU A 589 18.70 -25.15 -5.21
CA LEU A 589 19.32 -25.56 -3.95
C LEU A 589 18.70 -26.86 -3.42
N ALA A 590 17.38 -26.99 -3.51
CA ALA A 590 16.68 -28.19 -3.09
C ALA A 590 17.04 -29.42 -3.97
N ASN A 591 17.20 -29.25 -5.27
CA ASN A 591 17.67 -30.31 -6.16
C ASN A 591 19.11 -30.73 -5.88
N LEU A 592 20.02 -29.78 -5.58
CA LEU A 592 21.39 -30.08 -5.15
C LEU A 592 21.39 -30.85 -3.84
N TRP A 593 20.54 -30.50 -2.90
CA TRP A 593 20.37 -31.26 -1.66
C TRP A 593 19.85 -32.67 -1.92
N GLN A 594 18.85 -32.85 -2.80
CA GLN A 594 18.37 -34.18 -3.20
C GLN A 594 19.46 -35.04 -3.83
N ALA A 595 20.28 -34.46 -4.71
CA ALA A 595 21.39 -35.16 -5.34
C ALA A 595 22.44 -35.66 -4.31
N ARG A 596 22.75 -34.82 -3.31
CA ARG A 596 23.66 -35.22 -2.21
C ARG A 596 23.09 -36.35 -1.37
N LEU A 597 21.79 -36.33 -1.06
CA LEU A 597 21.13 -37.44 -0.35
C LEU A 597 21.17 -38.74 -1.16
N ALA A 598 21.04 -38.67 -2.48
CA ALA A 598 21.15 -39.84 -3.35
C ALA A 598 22.55 -40.47 -3.34
N LEU A 599 23.60 -39.66 -3.30
CA LEU A 599 24.98 -40.14 -3.19
C LEU A 599 25.31 -40.74 -1.84
N GLY A 600 24.70 -40.26 -0.74
CA GLY A 600 24.82 -40.81 0.60
C GLY A 600 23.94 -42.06 0.86
N GLY A 601 22.87 -42.23 0.06
CA GLY A 601 21.87 -43.31 0.21
C GLY A 601 22.30 -44.65 -0.39
N GLY A 602 23.39 -44.72 -1.17
CA GLY A 602 23.90 -45.97 -1.74
C GLY A 602 24.35 -47.02 -0.71
N ALA A 603 24.35 -46.69 0.60
CA ALA A 603 24.60 -47.65 1.68
C ALA A 603 23.30 -48.28 2.28
N TYR A 604 22.12 -47.90 1.80
CA TYR A 604 20.81 -48.33 2.30
C TYR A 604 19.89 -48.91 1.22
N ALA A 605 20.40 -49.14 0.01
CA ALA A 605 19.65 -49.84 -1.07
C ALA A 605 19.77 -51.37 -0.95
#